data_619659c1d253bc9eb2135ad10e5c1071
#
_entry.id   619659c1d253bc9eb2135ad10e5c1071
#
_cell.length_a   1.000
_cell.length_b   1.000
_cell.length_c   1.000
_cell.angle_alpha   90.00
_cell.angle_beta   90.00
_cell.angle_gamma   90.00
#
_symmetry.space_group_name_H-M   'P 1'
#
loop_
_entity.id
_entity.type
_entity.pdbx_description
1 polymer ?
#
loop_
_entity_poly.entity_id
_entity_poly.type
_entity_poly.pdbx_seq_one_letter_code
_entity_poly.pdbx_strand_id
1 'polypeptide(L)'
;MQLSNLVSEAAHEIGANTQLARAGALYHDIGKMENPAFFTENQHDVNPHELITPEQSAKIVIRHVADGLRIADKHKLPSVIKAFISEHHGKNVAKYFYTTACNRNNGEPVDPTPYTYPVPFPRSPALRIASLLPDFLQYSTGRPLKIFRPASSLPAPA
;
A
#
# COMPACT_ATOMS: atom_id res chain seq x y z
N MET A 1 10.79 9.67 7.70
CA MET A 1 11.46 9.67 9.02
C MET A 1 10.54 9.28 10.19
N GLN A 2 9.32 9.79 10.29
CA GLN A 2 8.41 9.45 11.41
C GLN A 2 8.06 7.96 11.47
N LEU A 3 7.81 7.33 10.32
CA LEU A 3 7.47 5.90 10.24
C LEU A 3 8.55 4.99 10.79
N SER A 4 9.80 5.17 10.37
CA SER A 4 10.92 4.34 10.81
C SER A 4 11.18 4.47 12.32
N ASN A 5 10.88 5.62 12.91
CA ASN A 5 10.98 5.82 14.36
C ASN A 5 9.86 5.06 15.08
N LEU A 6 8.60 5.18 14.62
CA LEU A 6 7.47 4.45 15.19
C LEU A 6 7.68 2.93 15.14
N VAL A 7 8.19 2.42 14.01
CA VAL A 7 8.54 1.00 13.85
C VAL A 7 9.62 0.58 14.82
N SER A 8 10.63 1.43 15.03
CA SER A 8 11.71 1.17 15.96
C SER A 8 11.20 1.05 17.39
N GLU A 9 10.33 1.98 17.82
CA GLU A 9 9.70 1.94 19.15
C GLU A 9 8.84 0.68 19.32
N ALA A 10 7.96 0.40 18.37
CA ALA A 10 7.13 -0.80 18.42
C ALA A 10 7.95 -2.09 18.44
N ALA A 11 9.06 -2.13 17.71
CA ALA A 11 9.98 -3.26 17.72
C ALA A 11 10.68 -3.43 19.08
N HIS A 12 11.02 -2.31 19.74
CA HIS A 12 11.59 -2.32 21.09
C HIS A 12 10.63 -2.94 22.10
N GLU A 13 9.37 -2.51 22.09
CA GLU A 13 8.34 -2.98 23.03
C GLU A 13 8.09 -4.50 22.97
N ILE A 14 8.25 -5.10 21.80
CA ILE A 14 8.07 -6.55 21.63
C ILE A 14 9.39 -7.35 21.64
N GLY A 15 10.51 -6.71 21.98
CA GLY A 15 11.83 -7.36 22.00
C GLY A 15 12.36 -7.78 20.63
N ALA A 16 11.88 -7.14 19.54
CA ALA A 16 12.37 -7.38 18.20
C ALA A 16 13.62 -6.51 17.89
N ASN A 17 14.35 -6.87 16.84
CA ASN A 17 15.53 -6.09 16.43
C ASN A 17 15.10 -4.72 15.85
N THR A 18 15.30 -3.67 16.64
CA THR A 18 14.90 -2.28 16.33
C THR A 18 15.63 -1.72 15.11
N GLN A 19 16.92 -2.00 14.96
CA GLN A 19 17.72 -1.53 13.82
C GLN A 19 17.26 -2.17 12.51
N LEU A 20 16.98 -3.47 12.56
CA LEU A 20 16.45 -4.20 11.42
C LEU A 20 15.06 -3.71 11.04
N ALA A 21 14.17 -3.54 12.02
CA ALA A 21 12.82 -3.03 11.80
C ALA A 21 12.83 -1.63 11.19
N ARG A 22 13.73 -0.75 11.68
CA ARG A 22 13.93 0.59 11.13
C ARG A 22 14.44 0.56 9.68
N ALA A 23 15.44 -0.27 9.39
CA ALA A 23 15.98 -0.42 8.04
C ALA A 23 14.89 -0.99 7.10
N GLY A 24 14.17 -2.02 7.54
CA GLY A 24 13.04 -2.58 6.79
C GLY A 24 11.98 -1.53 6.46
N ALA A 25 11.61 -0.70 7.44
CA ALA A 25 10.65 0.39 7.24
C ALA A 25 11.13 1.48 6.27
N LEU A 26 12.43 1.68 6.10
CA LEU A 26 12.98 2.63 5.12
C LEU A 26 12.90 2.09 3.69
N TYR A 27 13.03 0.79 3.51
CA TYR A 27 13.15 0.18 2.18
C TYR A 27 11.88 -0.52 1.69
N HIS A 28 10.87 -0.76 2.55
CA HIS A 28 9.71 -1.59 2.20
C HIS A 28 8.99 -1.13 0.93
N ASP A 29 8.93 0.18 0.72
CA ASP A 29 8.21 0.86 -0.35
C ASP A 29 9.10 1.36 -1.50
N ILE A 30 10.36 0.92 -1.58
CA ILE A 30 11.32 1.43 -2.57
C ILE A 30 10.82 1.28 -4.02
N GLY A 31 9.97 0.30 -4.28
CA GLY A 31 9.39 0.07 -5.60
C GLY A 31 8.42 1.14 -6.08
N LYS A 32 7.89 1.99 -5.19
CA LYS A 32 7.05 3.14 -5.56
C LYS A 32 7.80 4.15 -6.46
N MET A 33 9.14 4.11 -6.44
CA MET A 33 9.98 4.94 -7.30
C MET A 33 9.77 4.70 -8.80
N GLU A 34 9.27 3.54 -9.21
CA GLU A 34 9.02 3.23 -10.62
C GLU A 34 7.78 3.96 -11.18
N ASN A 35 6.79 4.23 -10.33
CA ASN A 35 5.55 4.91 -10.71
C ASN A 35 5.11 5.90 -9.63
N PRO A 36 5.92 6.90 -9.28
CA PRO A 36 5.71 7.73 -8.09
C PRO A 36 4.38 8.49 -8.11
N ALA A 37 3.91 8.96 -9.26
CA ALA A 37 2.67 9.73 -9.40
C ALA A 37 1.41 8.94 -9.00
N PHE A 38 1.46 7.60 -8.96
CA PHE A 38 0.33 6.77 -8.54
C PHE A 38 0.20 6.60 -7.03
N PHE A 39 1.12 7.15 -6.24
CA PHE A 39 1.10 7.07 -4.78
C PHE A 39 0.77 8.43 -4.19
N THR A 40 -0.19 8.46 -3.26
CA THR A 40 -0.83 9.68 -2.73
C THR A 40 0.17 10.67 -2.14
N GLU A 41 1.25 10.18 -1.55
CA GLU A 41 2.34 10.99 -1.00
C GLU A 41 3.07 11.84 -2.05
N ASN A 42 2.99 11.45 -3.33
CA ASN A 42 3.64 12.14 -4.45
C ASN A 42 2.64 12.82 -5.40
N GLN A 43 1.34 12.75 -5.11
CA GLN A 43 0.32 13.40 -5.93
C GLN A 43 0.18 14.87 -5.54
N HIS A 44 0.10 15.74 -6.55
CA HIS A 44 -0.11 17.18 -6.38
C HIS A 44 -1.49 17.58 -6.93
N ASP A 45 -1.60 17.87 -8.22
CA ASP A 45 -2.80 18.46 -8.81
C ASP A 45 -3.70 17.42 -9.50
N VAL A 46 -3.12 16.37 -10.07
CA VAL A 46 -3.83 15.35 -10.85
C VAL A 46 -3.66 13.98 -10.20
N ASN A 47 -4.77 13.29 -10.00
CA ASN A 47 -4.78 11.90 -9.57
C ASN A 47 -4.83 10.98 -10.81
N PRO A 48 -3.75 10.30 -11.20
CA PRO A 48 -3.71 9.47 -12.40
C PRO A 48 -4.67 8.26 -12.33
N HIS A 49 -5.11 7.87 -11.14
CA HIS A 49 -6.09 6.80 -10.96
C HIS A 49 -7.48 7.15 -11.50
N GLU A 50 -7.79 8.43 -11.67
CA GLU A 50 -9.07 8.89 -12.25
C GLU A 50 -9.15 8.63 -13.76
N LEU A 51 -8.02 8.45 -14.41
CA LEU A 51 -7.90 8.26 -15.87
C LEU A 51 -7.93 6.79 -16.30
N ILE A 52 -7.90 5.86 -15.34
CA ILE A 52 -7.80 4.42 -15.59
C ILE A 52 -8.83 3.62 -14.78
N THR A 53 -8.96 2.34 -15.06
CA THR A 53 -9.88 1.48 -14.32
C THR A 53 -9.37 1.16 -12.91
N PRO A 54 -10.25 0.82 -11.95
CA PRO A 54 -9.83 0.38 -10.63
C PRO A 54 -8.89 -0.84 -10.66
N GLU A 55 -9.11 -1.75 -11.60
CA GLU A 55 -8.26 -2.92 -11.80
C GLU A 55 -6.85 -2.54 -12.28
N GLN A 56 -6.76 -1.63 -13.25
CA GLN A 56 -5.47 -1.10 -13.71
C GLN A 56 -4.74 -0.37 -12.58
N SER A 57 -5.46 0.41 -11.79
CA SER A 57 -4.94 1.09 -10.60
C SER A 57 -4.38 0.12 -9.57
N ALA A 58 -5.15 -0.92 -9.23
CA ALA A 58 -4.72 -1.97 -8.31
C ALA A 58 -3.46 -2.68 -8.80
N LYS A 59 -3.41 -3.02 -10.09
CA LYS A 59 -2.24 -3.66 -10.71
C LYS A 59 -0.98 -2.81 -10.59
N ILE A 60 -1.07 -1.49 -10.80
CA ILE A 60 0.07 -0.57 -10.67
C ILE A 60 0.52 -0.50 -9.21
N VAL A 61 -0.43 -0.35 -8.29
CA VAL A 61 -0.11 -0.24 -6.86
C VAL A 61 0.49 -1.54 -6.32
N ILE A 62 -0.10 -2.70 -6.64
CA ILE A 62 0.41 -4.00 -6.21
C ILE A 62 1.81 -4.28 -6.77
N ARG A 63 2.07 -3.84 -7.99
CA ARG A 63 3.34 -4.07 -8.68
C ARG A 63 4.55 -3.46 -7.96
N HIS A 64 4.38 -2.42 -7.12
CA HIS A 64 5.52 -1.82 -6.41
C HIS A 64 6.32 -2.83 -5.60
N VAL A 65 5.69 -3.91 -5.11
CA VAL A 65 6.39 -5.00 -4.39
C VAL A 65 7.40 -5.70 -5.31
N ALA A 66 6.98 -6.10 -6.50
CA ALA A 66 7.86 -6.75 -7.47
C ALA A 66 8.96 -5.80 -7.98
N ASP A 67 8.60 -4.54 -8.24
CA ASP A 67 9.55 -3.51 -8.65
C ASP A 67 10.58 -3.21 -7.53
N GLY A 68 10.12 -3.19 -6.27
CA GLY A 68 11.00 -3.04 -5.11
C GLY A 68 11.99 -4.19 -4.96
N LEU A 69 11.55 -5.43 -5.15
CA LEU A 69 12.44 -6.60 -5.15
C LEU A 69 13.48 -6.51 -6.28
N ARG A 70 13.08 -6.09 -7.47
CA ARG A 70 13.99 -5.90 -8.61
C ARG A 70 15.06 -4.85 -8.32
N ILE A 71 14.67 -3.74 -7.69
CA ILE A 71 15.61 -2.69 -7.24
C ILE A 71 16.55 -3.24 -6.17
N ALA A 72 16.01 -3.97 -5.18
CA ALA A 72 16.78 -4.56 -4.10
C ALA A 72 17.80 -5.60 -4.61
N ASP A 73 17.45 -6.39 -5.63
CA ASP A 73 18.36 -7.34 -6.27
C ASP A 73 19.48 -6.62 -7.03
N LYS A 74 19.14 -5.60 -7.81
CA LYS A 74 20.12 -4.77 -8.53
C LYS A 74 21.16 -4.16 -7.59
N HIS A 75 20.74 -3.73 -6.41
CA HIS A 75 21.60 -3.09 -5.41
C HIS A 75 22.13 -4.08 -4.36
N LYS A 76 21.90 -5.38 -4.55
CA LYS A 76 22.39 -6.46 -3.67
C LYS A 76 22.00 -6.26 -2.20
N LEU A 77 20.79 -5.77 -1.95
CA LEU A 77 20.29 -5.62 -0.59
C LEU A 77 20.19 -6.99 0.10
N PRO A 78 20.43 -7.07 1.43
CA PRO A 78 20.33 -8.30 2.18
C PRO A 78 18.94 -8.97 2.06
N SER A 79 18.90 -10.30 2.10
CA SER A 79 17.65 -11.08 2.00
C SER A 79 16.61 -10.69 3.05
N VAL A 80 17.05 -10.31 4.25
CA VAL A 80 16.17 -9.84 5.32
C VAL A 80 15.47 -8.53 4.95
N ILE A 81 16.11 -7.60 4.25
CA ILE A 81 15.46 -6.37 3.76
C ILE A 81 14.50 -6.69 2.60
N LYS A 82 14.88 -7.61 1.72
CA LYS A 82 13.97 -8.10 0.66
C LYS A 82 12.70 -8.74 1.24
N ALA A 83 12.79 -9.40 2.40
CA ALA A 83 11.61 -9.92 3.09
C ALA A 83 10.65 -8.80 3.53
N PHE A 84 11.14 -7.64 4.02
CA PHE A 84 10.31 -6.48 4.30
C PHE A 84 9.59 -5.97 3.05
N ILE A 85 10.31 -5.87 1.93
CA ILE A 85 9.73 -5.44 0.65
C ILE A 85 8.66 -6.43 0.18
N SER A 86 8.90 -7.74 0.28
CA SER A 86 7.99 -8.75 -0.25
C SER A 86 6.78 -9.02 0.64
N GLU A 87 6.90 -8.91 1.97
CA GLU A 87 5.90 -9.46 2.90
C GLU A 87 5.04 -8.38 3.60
N HIS A 88 5.38 -7.07 3.46
CA HIS A 88 4.72 -6.01 4.23
C HIS A 88 3.22 -5.85 3.95
N HIS A 89 2.73 -6.22 2.79
CA HIS A 89 1.30 -6.24 2.49
C HIS A 89 0.60 -7.58 2.78
N GLY A 90 1.35 -8.67 2.91
CA GLY A 90 0.77 -10.00 3.04
C GLY A 90 -0.18 -10.33 1.89
N LYS A 91 -1.30 -10.97 2.21
CA LYS A 91 -2.39 -11.25 1.25
C LYS A 91 -3.53 -10.23 1.35
N ASN A 92 -3.22 -9.00 1.70
CA ASN A 92 -4.22 -7.94 1.78
C ASN A 92 -4.79 -7.59 0.40
N VAL A 93 -6.00 -7.07 0.42
CA VAL A 93 -6.66 -6.52 -0.77
C VAL A 93 -6.39 -5.03 -0.85
N ALA A 94 -6.12 -4.51 -2.03
CA ALA A 94 -6.08 -3.07 -2.31
C ALA A 94 -7.51 -2.49 -2.21
N LYS A 95 -8.00 -2.34 -0.96
CA LYS A 95 -9.42 -2.12 -0.60
C LYS A 95 -10.07 -0.97 -1.35
N TYR A 96 -9.37 0.16 -1.49
CA TYR A 96 -9.91 1.33 -2.18
C TYR A 96 -10.34 1.00 -3.61
N PHE A 97 -9.48 0.33 -4.38
CA PHE A 97 -9.76 -0.01 -5.77
C PHE A 97 -10.79 -1.14 -5.88
N TYR A 98 -10.73 -2.11 -4.98
CA TYR A 98 -11.74 -3.18 -4.90
C TYR A 98 -13.13 -2.61 -4.61
N THR A 99 -13.26 -1.76 -3.59
CA THR A 99 -14.54 -1.12 -3.26
C THR A 99 -15.03 -0.23 -4.40
N THR A 100 -14.14 0.49 -5.07
CA THR A 100 -14.50 1.31 -6.24
C THR A 100 -15.01 0.43 -7.39
N ALA A 101 -14.41 -0.73 -7.61
CA ALA A 101 -14.87 -1.67 -8.63
C ALA A 101 -16.25 -2.25 -8.29
N CYS A 102 -16.48 -2.66 -7.03
CA CYS A 102 -17.79 -3.12 -6.58
C CYS A 102 -18.87 -2.02 -6.77
N ASN A 103 -18.56 -0.76 -6.40
CA ASN A 103 -19.48 0.35 -6.58
C ASN A 103 -19.82 0.61 -8.06
N ARG A 104 -18.86 0.43 -8.96
CA ARG A 104 -19.09 0.52 -10.41
C ARG A 104 -19.91 -0.65 -10.95
N ASN A 105 -19.93 -1.79 -10.22
CA ASN A 105 -20.72 -2.98 -10.52
C ASN A 105 -22.04 -2.98 -9.73
N ASN A 106 -22.70 -1.83 -9.61
CA ASN A 106 -23.99 -1.66 -8.89
C ASN A 106 -23.96 -2.10 -7.41
N GLY A 107 -22.80 -2.09 -6.77
CA GLY A 107 -22.60 -2.53 -5.40
C GLY A 107 -22.37 -4.05 -5.25
N GLU A 108 -22.47 -4.81 -6.31
CA GLU A 108 -22.21 -6.24 -6.30
C GLU A 108 -20.72 -6.56 -6.22
N PRO A 109 -20.32 -7.59 -5.47
CA PRO A 109 -18.91 -8.01 -5.38
C PRO A 109 -18.34 -8.40 -6.75
N VAL A 110 -17.10 -7.98 -6.99
CA VAL A 110 -16.30 -8.42 -8.16
C VAL A 110 -15.25 -9.45 -7.70
N ASP A 111 -14.60 -10.14 -8.65
CA ASP A 111 -13.47 -11.02 -8.31
C ASP A 111 -12.38 -10.24 -7.58
N PRO A 112 -12.00 -10.61 -6.34
CA PRO A 112 -10.96 -9.92 -5.57
C PRO A 112 -9.53 -10.24 -6.05
N THR A 113 -9.35 -11.25 -6.89
CA THR A 113 -8.02 -11.73 -7.31
C THR A 113 -7.14 -10.63 -7.91
N PRO A 114 -7.61 -9.77 -8.85
CA PRO A 114 -6.81 -8.69 -9.42
C PRO A 114 -6.42 -7.60 -8.42
N TYR A 115 -7.10 -7.55 -7.28
CA TYR A 115 -6.90 -6.54 -6.23
C TYR A 115 -6.11 -7.07 -5.04
N THR A 116 -5.71 -8.36 -5.04
CA THR A 116 -5.06 -9.02 -3.91
C THR A 116 -3.55 -9.09 -4.13
N TYR A 117 -2.77 -8.74 -3.09
CA TYR A 117 -1.32 -8.88 -3.12
C TYR A 117 -0.93 -10.37 -3.16
N PRO A 118 -0.13 -10.81 -4.15
CA PRO A 118 0.23 -12.21 -4.33
C PRO A 118 1.46 -12.62 -3.50
N VAL A 119 1.51 -12.23 -2.24
CA VAL A 119 2.70 -12.38 -1.40
C VAL A 119 2.40 -13.15 -0.11
N PRO A 120 3.38 -13.82 0.50
CA PRO A 120 3.17 -14.55 1.74
C PRO A 120 2.87 -13.61 2.91
N PHE A 121 2.29 -14.16 3.98
CA PHE A 121 2.15 -13.43 5.24
C PHE A 121 3.51 -13.18 5.90
N PRO A 122 3.66 -12.06 6.64
CA PRO A 122 4.87 -11.75 7.39
C PRO A 122 5.27 -12.86 8.35
N ARG A 123 6.52 -13.33 8.27
CA ARG A 123 7.02 -14.50 9.00
C ARG A 123 7.66 -14.16 10.34
N SER A 124 8.11 -12.91 10.54
CA SER A 124 8.77 -12.50 11.79
C SER A 124 7.99 -11.39 12.51
N PRO A 125 8.19 -11.22 13.84
CA PRO A 125 7.58 -10.11 14.59
C PRO A 125 7.89 -8.74 14.00
N ALA A 126 9.13 -8.49 13.60
CA ALA A 126 9.54 -7.23 12.97
C ALA A 126 8.81 -6.97 11.63
N LEU A 127 8.62 -8.01 10.81
CA LEU A 127 7.85 -7.95 9.56
C LEU A 127 6.36 -7.69 9.82
N ARG A 128 5.80 -8.29 10.88
CA ARG A 128 4.39 -8.05 11.27
C ARG A 128 4.15 -6.61 11.69
N ILE A 129 5.09 -6.00 12.41
CA ILE A 129 5.01 -4.56 12.72
C ILE A 129 5.01 -3.77 11.41
N ALA A 130 5.93 -4.05 10.50
CA ALA A 130 5.99 -3.37 9.21
C ALA A 130 4.70 -3.52 8.38
N SER A 131 4.01 -4.66 8.45
CA SER A 131 2.76 -4.90 7.73
C SER A 131 1.54 -4.13 8.29
N LEU A 132 1.62 -3.66 9.53
CA LEU A 132 0.57 -2.82 10.13
C LEU A 132 0.70 -1.34 9.71
N LEU A 133 1.84 -0.95 9.15
CA LEU A 133 2.19 0.43 8.88
C LEU A 133 1.45 1.05 7.69
N PRO A 134 1.23 0.36 6.56
CA PRO A 134 0.48 0.93 5.44
C PRO A 134 -0.90 1.42 5.87
N ASP A 135 -1.60 0.64 6.69
CA ASP A 135 -2.92 1.00 7.21
C ASP A 135 -2.83 2.20 8.18
N PHE A 136 -1.83 2.21 9.08
CA PHE A 136 -1.66 3.27 10.07
C PHE A 136 -1.33 4.63 9.43
N LEU A 137 -0.46 4.67 8.42
CA LEU A 137 -0.10 5.91 7.73
C LEU A 137 -1.26 6.49 6.94
N GLN A 138 -2.08 5.65 6.36
CA GLN A 138 -3.27 6.07 5.62
C GLN A 138 -4.27 6.78 6.52
N TYR A 139 -4.32 6.41 7.82
CA TYR A 139 -5.18 7.05 8.82
C TYR A 139 -4.53 8.22 9.55
N SER A 140 -3.19 8.24 9.72
CA SER A 140 -2.49 9.23 10.55
C SER A 140 -2.17 10.55 9.84
N THR A 141 -2.19 10.58 8.50
CA THR A 141 -1.87 11.81 7.75
C THR A 141 -2.99 12.85 7.77
N GLY A 142 -4.13 12.56 8.42
CA GLY A 142 -5.25 13.51 8.57
C GLY A 142 -5.84 14.01 7.24
N ARG A 143 -5.29 13.59 6.13
CA ARG A 143 -5.93 13.81 4.82
C ARG A 143 -7.00 12.74 4.68
N PRO A 144 -8.30 13.09 4.80
CA PRO A 144 -9.32 12.16 4.39
C PRO A 144 -8.97 11.80 2.95
N LEU A 145 -8.86 10.50 2.65
CA LEU A 145 -9.13 10.05 1.30
C LEU A 145 -10.30 10.93 0.87
N LYS A 146 -10.16 11.69 -0.22
CA LYS A 146 -11.33 12.30 -0.85
C LYS A 146 -12.22 11.13 -1.22
N ILE A 147 -12.99 10.65 -0.24
CA ILE A 147 -14.05 9.69 -0.46
C ILE A 147 -14.94 10.43 -1.42
N PHE A 148 -14.95 9.96 -2.64
CA PHE A 148 -15.85 10.41 -3.68
C PHE A 148 -17.25 10.38 -3.06
N ARG A 149 -17.80 11.55 -2.72
CA ARG A 149 -19.22 11.65 -2.44
C ARG A 149 -19.89 11.17 -3.72
N PRO A 150 -20.71 10.12 -3.68
CA PRO A 150 -21.55 9.82 -4.82
C PRO A 150 -22.27 11.12 -5.16
N ALA A 151 -22.28 11.48 -6.43
CA ALA A 151 -23.06 12.62 -6.92
C ALA A 151 -24.50 12.40 -6.43
N SER A 152 -24.86 13.14 -5.40
CA SER A 152 -26.20 13.15 -4.87
C SER A 152 -27.10 13.74 -5.93
N SER A 153 -28.05 12.93 -6.37
CA SER A 153 -29.36 13.35 -6.90
C SER A 153 -29.34 14.42 -8.00
N LEU A 154 -29.45 13.93 -9.22
CA LEU A 154 -30.14 14.72 -10.27
C LEU A 154 -31.53 15.10 -9.73
N PRO A 155 -31.96 16.36 -9.88
CA PRO A 155 -33.35 16.72 -9.59
C PRO A 155 -34.27 15.99 -10.56
N ALA A 156 -35.40 15.48 -10.04
CA ALA A 156 -36.44 14.88 -10.84
C ALA A 156 -36.90 15.85 -11.93
N PRO A 157 -37.17 15.35 -13.15
CA PRO A 157 -37.78 16.18 -14.18
C PRO A 157 -39.18 16.58 -13.74
N ALA A 158 -39.52 17.88 -14.01
CA ALA A 158 -40.82 18.47 -13.76
C ALA A 158 -41.90 17.86 -14.67
#